data_31175ac4a22f29f86f7ab6a69b515a79
#
_entry.id   31175ac4a22f29f86f7ab6a69b515a79
#
_cell.length_a   1.000
_cell.length_b   1.000
_cell.length_c   1.000
_cell.angle_alpha   90.00
_cell.angle_beta   90.00
_cell.angle_gamma   90.00
#
_symmetry.space_group_name_H-M   'P 1'
#
loop_
_entity.id
_entity.type
_entity.pdbx_description
1 polymer ?
#
loop_
_entity_poly.entity_id
_entity_poly.type
_entity_poly.pdbx_seq_one_letter_code
_entity_poly.pdbx_strand_id
1 'polypeptide(L)'
;MRKKVLAVVSALVITTLAFTGCGSNKSASSDNGSDSGAKSQAITVVSREEGSGTRGAFVELLGVVDENENDITVSSAQITNSTSVMLQKVAQTKSAIGYVSLGSLSTDVKAVQVDGVDATAENVKSGDYKVSRPFNICYKEDKLSDIDKDFISFIMSKEGQQVISDNGYIGDDCKRQRLHRS
;
A
#
# COMPACT_ATOMS: atom_id res chain seq x y z
N MET A 1 38.19 40.92 20.20
CA MET A 1 39.01 40.51 21.37
C MET A 1 38.81 39.00 21.55
N ARG A 2 39.85 38.31 21.19
CA ARG A 2 40.59 37.25 21.91
C ARG A 2 39.71 36.13 22.49
N LYS A 3 39.69 34.98 21.79
CA LYS A 3 40.46 33.75 22.06
C LYS A 3 40.11 33.05 23.37
N LYS A 4 39.62 31.77 23.31
CA LYS A 4 40.38 30.65 23.87
C LYS A 4 39.84 29.32 23.37
N VAL A 5 40.67 28.62 22.63
CA VAL A 5 40.65 27.20 22.30
C VAL A 5 40.97 26.42 23.57
N LEU A 6 40.22 25.39 23.87
CA LEU A 6 40.66 24.34 24.77
C LEU A 6 40.45 22.97 24.11
N ALA A 7 41.58 22.43 23.70
CA ALA A 7 41.69 21.02 23.30
C ALA A 7 41.77 20.17 24.57
N VAL A 8 40.95 19.11 24.65
CA VAL A 8 41.15 18.02 25.61
C VAL A 8 41.33 16.74 24.81
N VAL A 9 42.60 16.34 24.79
CA VAL A 9 43.04 15.01 24.40
C VAL A 9 42.76 14.09 25.57
N SER A 10 42.03 13.02 25.39
CA SER A 10 41.92 11.95 26.41
C SER A 10 42.04 10.58 25.78
N ALA A 11 42.95 9.86 26.36
CA ALA A 11 43.64 8.69 25.90
C ALA A 11 42.76 7.42 25.73
N LEU A 12 43.20 6.67 24.75
CA LEU A 12 42.85 5.31 24.38
C LEU A 12 43.27 4.33 25.52
N VAL A 13 42.35 3.55 26.03
CA VAL A 13 42.67 2.33 26.78
C VAL A 13 42.04 1.12 26.08
N ILE A 14 42.90 0.38 25.42
CA ILE A 14 42.60 -0.90 24.80
C ILE A 14 42.81 -1.97 25.87
N THR A 15 41.75 -2.65 26.30
CA THR A 15 41.83 -3.87 27.09
C THR A 15 41.40 -5.07 26.24
N THR A 16 42.36 -5.79 25.76
CA THR A 16 42.23 -7.12 25.17
C THR A 16 41.99 -8.16 26.26
N LEU A 17 40.85 -8.80 26.27
CA LEU A 17 40.61 -10.04 27.01
C LEU A 17 40.56 -11.19 26.04
N ALA A 18 41.63 -11.95 26.02
CA ALA A 18 41.68 -13.26 25.38
C ALA A 18 41.05 -14.31 26.34
N PHE A 19 40.00 -14.95 25.88
CA PHE A 19 39.53 -16.21 26.48
C PHE A 19 39.86 -17.36 25.55
N THR A 20 40.91 -18.06 25.89
CA THR A 20 41.22 -19.41 25.42
C THR A 20 40.42 -20.41 26.21
N GLY A 21 39.55 -21.15 25.57
CA GLY A 21 38.86 -22.29 26.14
C GLY A 21 38.86 -23.45 25.14
N CYS A 22 39.88 -24.31 25.20
CA CYS A 22 39.89 -25.61 24.54
C CYS A 22 38.98 -26.59 25.27
N GLY A 23 38.12 -27.25 24.53
CA GLY A 23 37.35 -28.40 24.97
C GLY A 23 37.07 -29.30 23.79
N SER A 24 37.94 -30.29 23.60
CA SER A 24 37.77 -31.33 22.55
C SER A 24 36.64 -32.27 22.90
N ASN A 25 35.75 -32.55 21.97
CA ASN A 25 35.28 -33.91 21.77
C ASN A 25 34.93 -34.20 20.29
N LYS A 26 35.55 -35.28 19.81
CA LYS A 26 35.33 -35.83 18.45
C LYS A 26 34.02 -36.60 18.41
N SER A 27 33.30 -36.43 17.30
CA SER A 27 32.77 -37.56 16.50
C SER A 27 32.16 -37.02 15.22
N ALA A 28 32.80 -37.25 14.18
CA ALA A 28 32.53 -37.97 12.94
C ALA A 28 31.23 -37.68 12.15
N SER A 29 31.54 -37.26 10.92
CA SER A 29 30.95 -37.68 9.64
C SER A 29 29.71 -36.99 9.07
N SER A 30 30.00 -36.42 7.93
CA SER A 30 29.18 -36.42 6.69
C SER A 30 27.83 -35.75 6.76
N ASP A 31 27.59 -34.67 6.08
CA ASP A 31 27.30 -34.69 4.67
C ASP A 31 27.24 -33.28 4.11
N ASN A 32 27.71 -33.19 2.91
CA ASN A 32 27.75 -32.00 2.13
C ASN A 32 26.34 -31.72 1.60
N GLY A 33 25.68 -30.75 2.16
CA GLY A 33 24.40 -30.22 1.70
C GLY A 33 24.46 -28.70 1.77
N SER A 34 24.96 -28.08 0.71
CA SER A 34 24.76 -26.63 0.48
C SER A 34 23.29 -26.39 0.20
N ASP A 35 22.46 -26.48 1.24
CA ASP A 35 21.13 -25.90 1.18
C ASP A 35 21.26 -24.40 1.44
N SER A 36 21.35 -23.66 0.34
CA SER A 36 21.10 -22.22 0.33
C SER A 36 19.62 -21.99 0.61
N GLY A 37 19.19 -22.39 1.80
CA GLY A 37 17.88 -22.08 2.33
C GLY A 37 17.74 -20.57 2.38
N ALA A 38 17.21 -19.98 1.31
CA ALA A 38 16.68 -18.64 1.39
C ALA A 38 15.72 -18.64 2.58
N LYS A 39 16.15 -18.06 3.71
CA LYS A 39 15.25 -17.83 4.85
C LYS A 39 14.07 -17.08 4.28
N SER A 40 12.94 -17.74 4.19
CA SER A 40 11.69 -17.13 3.75
C SER A 40 11.41 -15.99 4.71
N GLN A 41 11.68 -14.79 4.28
CA GLN A 41 11.40 -13.61 5.09
C GLN A 41 9.88 -13.51 5.18
N ALA A 42 9.34 -13.47 6.39
CA ALA A 42 7.91 -13.33 6.58
C ALA A 42 7.41 -12.04 5.92
N ILE A 43 6.32 -12.13 5.18
CA ILE A 43 5.70 -10.97 4.54
C ILE A 43 5.02 -10.12 5.62
N THR A 44 5.31 -8.82 5.63
CA THR A 44 4.63 -7.85 6.47
C THR A 44 3.44 -7.28 5.70
N VAL A 45 2.24 -7.59 6.16
CA VAL A 45 1.01 -7.03 5.57
C VAL A 45 0.71 -5.69 6.22
N VAL A 46 0.51 -4.66 5.40
CA VAL A 46 0.02 -3.35 5.84
C VAL A 46 -1.39 -3.16 5.26
N SER A 47 -2.37 -2.92 6.13
CA SER A 47 -3.77 -2.78 5.75
C SER A 47 -4.35 -1.45 6.23
N ARG A 48 -5.48 -1.08 5.66
CA ARG A 48 -6.26 0.08 6.08
C ARG A 48 -7.17 -0.31 7.25
N GLU A 49 -7.63 0.70 7.93
CA GLU A 49 -8.62 0.59 9.01
C GLU A 49 -9.94 0.02 8.52
N GLU A 50 -10.73 -0.51 9.44
CA GLU A 50 -12.10 -0.91 9.19
C GLU A 50 -12.94 0.29 8.73
N GLY A 51 -13.85 0.08 7.76
CA GLY A 51 -14.63 1.16 7.14
C GLY A 51 -13.91 1.92 6.03
N SER A 52 -12.63 1.66 5.76
CA SER A 52 -11.94 2.22 4.59
C SER A 52 -12.53 1.67 3.28
N GLY A 53 -12.99 2.57 2.40
CA GLY A 53 -13.47 2.18 1.07
C GLY A 53 -12.41 1.49 0.22
N THR A 54 -11.13 1.84 0.37
CA THR A 54 -10.01 1.16 -0.31
C THR A 54 -9.80 -0.25 0.22
N ARG A 55 -9.95 -0.47 1.54
CA ARG A 55 -9.91 -1.81 2.14
C ARG A 55 -11.08 -2.66 1.63
N GLY A 56 -12.29 -2.13 1.68
CA GLY A 56 -13.47 -2.86 1.18
C GLY A 56 -13.31 -3.26 -0.29
N ALA A 57 -12.84 -2.34 -1.15
CA ALA A 57 -12.56 -2.64 -2.54
C ALA A 57 -11.50 -3.75 -2.71
N PHE A 58 -10.40 -3.67 -1.96
CA PHE A 58 -9.33 -4.66 -2.02
C PHE A 58 -9.82 -6.05 -1.59
N VAL A 59 -10.49 -6.12 -0.45
CA VAL A 59 -11.00 -7.37 0.13
C VAL A 59 -12.03 -8.03 -0.80
N GLU A 60 -12.99 -7.26 -1.30
CA GLU A 60 -14.05 -7.72 -2.19
C GLU A 60 -13.51 -8.18 -3.54
N LEU A 61 -12.72 -7.34 -4.22
CA LEU A 61 -12.27 -7.62 -5.60
C LEU A 61 -11.21 -8.72 -5.68
N LEU A 62 -10.45 -8.94 -4.61
CA LEU A 62 -9.43 -10.00 -4.55
C LEU A 62 -9.90 -11.24 -3.78
N GLY A 63 -11.13 -11.26 -3.31
CA GLY A 63 -11.69 -12.41 -2.60
C GLY A 63 -11.01 -12.71 -1.27
N VAL A 64 -10.55 -11.67 -0.54
CA VAL A 64 -9.97 -11.82 0.81
C VAL A 64 -11.09 -11.91 1.84
N VAL A 65 -12.02 -12.84 1.59
CA VAL A 65 -13.23 -13.06 2.41
C VAL A 65 -13.44 -14.55 2.67
N ASP A 66 -14.11 -14.86 3.77
CA ASP A 66 -14.57 -16.21 4.07
C ASP A 66 -15.89 -16.55 3.34
N GLU A 67 -16.43 -17.73 3.61
CA GLU A 67 -17.70 -18.23 3.03
C GLU A 67 -18.92 -17.37 3.42
N ASN A 68 -18.80 -16.55 4.45
CA ASN A 68 -19.84 -15.63 4.93
C ASN A 68 -19.58 -14.17 4.52
N GLU A 69 -18.66 -13.95 3.57
CA GLU A 69 -18.24 -12.62 3.09
C GLU A 69 -17.55 -11.75 4.17
N ASN A 70 -17.06 -12.34 5.26
CA ASN A 70 -16.29 -11.61 6.26
C ASN A 70 -14.84 -11.42 5.79
N ASP A 71 -14.30 -10.23 6.04
CA ASP A 71 -12.90 -9.88 5.78
C ASP A 71 -11.95 -10.78 6.61
N ILE A 72 -11.13 -11.57 5.93
CA ILE A 72 -10.13 -12.46 6.51
C ILE A 72 -8.70 -11.90 6.44
N THR A 73 -8.55 -10.57 6.34
CA THR A 73 -7.23 -9.94 6.48
C THR A 73 -6.53 -10.49 7.72
N VAL A 74 -5.29 -10.94 7.56
CA VAL A 74 -4.53 -11.56 8.66
C VAL A 74 -4.48 -10.66 9.89
N SER A 75 -4.68 -11.23 11.08
CA SER A 75 -4.71 -10.49 12.34
C SER A 75 -3.37 -9.81 12.69
N SER A 76 -2.27 -10.27 12.12
CA SER A 76 -0.94 -9.67 12.25
C SER A 76 -0.72 -8.45 11.33
N ALA A 77 -1.68 -8.08 10.49
CA ALA A 77 -1.57 -6.93 9.61
C ALA A 77 -1.37 -5.63 10.41
N GLN A 78 -0.44 -4.81 9.96
CA GLN A 78 -0.26 -3.47 10.52
C GLN A 78 -1.34 -2.55 9.97
N ILE A 79 -2.24 -2.11 10.84
CA ILE A 79 -3.35 -1.23 10.45
C ILE A 79 -2.92 0.23 10.47
N THR A 80 -3.35 0.98 9.44
CA THR A 80 -3.18 2.43 9.36
C THR A 80 -4.41 3.09 8.75
N ASN A 81 -4.72 4.30 9.20
CA ASN A 81 -5.78 5.16 8.66
C ASN A 81 -5.24 6.21 7.67
N SER A 82 -4.01 6.10 7.25
CA SER A 82 -3.34 7.05 6.36
C SER A 82 -2.70 6.35 5.18
N THR A 83 -3.04 6.78 3.97
CA THR A 83 -2.42 6.32 2.72
C THR A 83 -0.93 6.63 2.69
N SER A 84 -0.52 7.81 3.13
CA SER A 84 0.89 8.19 3.18
C SER A 84 1.70 7.32 4.13
N VAL A 85 1.13 7.00 5.30
CA VAL A 85 1.78 6.09 6.26
C VAL A 85 1.88 4.67 5.68
N MET A 86 0.87 4.20 4.96
CA MET A 86 0.93 2.91 4.27
C MET A 86 2.08 2.86 3.26
N LEU A 87 2.18 3.86 2.39
CA LEU A 87 3.26 3.96 1.39
C LEU A 87 4.63 3.98 2.06
N GLN A 88 4.81 4.79 3.12
CA GLN A 88 6.06 4.85 3.88
C GLN A 88 6.43 3.50 4.50
N LYS A 89 5.48 2.80 5.12
CA LYS A 89 5.72 1.47 5.71
C LYS A 89 6.17 0.47 4.66
N VAL A 90 5.51 0.43 3.50
CA VAL A 90 5.88 -0.46 2.41
C VAL A 90 7.25 -0.08 1.84
N ALA A 91 7.54 1.19 1.61
CA ALA A 91 8.83 1.66 1.10
C ALA A 91 9.99 1.34 2.05
N GLN A 92 9.77 1.43 3.36
CA GLN A 92 10.81 1.23 4.38
C GLN A 92 10.99 -0.24 4.80
N THR A 93 10.06 -1.12 4.50
CA THR A 93 10.08 -2.52 4.94
C THR A 93 10.22 -3.45 3.73
N LYS A 94 11.39 -4.06 3.57
CA LYS A 94 11.76 -4.85 2.40
C LYS A 94 10.79 -5.98 2.02
N SER A 95 10.09 -6.55 3.00
CA SER A 95 9.11 -7.63 2.79
C SER A 95 7.67 -7.18 2.99
N ALA A 96 7.40 -5.88 2.98
CA ALA A 96 6.04 -5.38 3.17
C ALA A 96 5.26 -5.35 1.86
N ILE A 97 3.96 -5.64 1.97
CA ILE A 97 2.95 -5.42 0.96
C ILE A 97 1.81 -4.59 1.53
N GLY A 98 1.18 -3.82 0.69
CA GLY A 98 0.01 -3.00 1.02
C GLY A 98 -0.77 -2.66 -0.23
N TYR A 99 -1.79 -1.84 -0.10
CA TYR A 99 -2.64 -1.41 -1.22
C TYR A 99 -3.04 0.05 -1.07
N VAL A 100 -3.15 0.73 -2.18
CA VAL A 100 -3.57 2.14 -2.27
C VAL A 100 -4.42 2.35 -3.52
N SER A 101 -5.14 3.46 -3.58
CA SER A 101 -5.80 3.88 -4.82
C SER A 101 -4.75 4.26 -5.87
N LEU A 102 -5.05 4.03 -7.15
CA LEU A 102 -4.14 4.32 -8.27
C LEU A 102 -3.65 5.78 -8.24
N GLY A 103 -4.52 6.75 -7.99
CA GLY A 103 -4.16 8.16 -7.89
C GLY A 103 -3.27 8.52 -6.69
N SER A 104 -3.06 7.60 -5.76
CA SER A 104 -2.18 7.79 -4.60
C SER A 104 -0.87 7.01 -4.71
N LEU A 105 -0.67 6.26 -5.80
CA LEU A 105 0.55 5.48 -6.00
C LEU A 105 1.75 6.41 -6.14
N SER A 106 2.84 6.11 -5.42
CA SER A 106 4.09 6.86 -5.50
C SER A 106 5.20 6.02 -6.13
N THR A 107 6.22 6.69 -6.63
CA THR A 107 7.42 6.05 -7.21
C THR A 107 8.33 5.40 -6.15
N ASP A 108 8.07 5.62 -4.86
CA ASP A 108 8.85 5.02 -3.77
C ASP A 108 8.54 3.55 -3.56
N VAL A 109 7.46 3.06 -4.16
CA VAL A 109 7.02 1.67 -4.06
C VAL A 109 6.82 1.08 -5.46
N LYS A 110 6.96 -0.24 -5.55
CA LYS A 110 6.68 -0.97 -6.80
C LYS A 110 5.21 -1.40 -6.82
N ALA A 111 4.47 -0.96 -7.83
CA ALA A 111 3.19 -1.58 -8.14
C ALA A 111 3.40 -3.01 -8.67
N VAL A 112 2.58 -3.94 -8.20
CA VAL A 112 2.57 -5.32 -8.71
C VAL A 112 1.48 -5.46 -9.77
N GLN A 113 1.71 -6.34 -10.73
CA GLN A 113 0.71 -6.75 -11.70
C GLN A 113 -0.32 -7.67 -11.03
N VAL A 114 -1.55 -7.58 -11.47
CA VAL A 114 -2.61 -8.52 -11.13
C VAL A 114 -2.97 -9.30 -12.39
N ASP A 115 -2.87 -10.62 -12.34
CA ASP A 115 -3.04 -11.51 -13.50
C ASP A 115 -2.15 -11.14 -14.71
N GLY A 116 -0.95 -10.61 -14.42
CA GLY A 116 -0.01 -10.17 -15.44
C GLY A 116 -0.32 -8.81 -16.07
N VAL A 117 -1.32 -8.08 -15.55
CA VAL A 117 -1.75 -6.78 -16.07
C VAL A 117 -1.31 -5.66 -15.12
N ASP A 118 -0.73 -4.60 -15.67
CA ASP A 118 -0.33 -3.41 -14.91
C ASP A 118 -1.53 -2.54 -14.53
N ALA A 119 -1.47 -1.93 -13.33
CA ALA A 119 -2.46 -0.97 -12.86
C ALA A 119 -2.28 0.38 -13.57
N THR A 120 -2.80 0.51 -14.78
CA THR A 120 -2.80 1.76 -15.55
C THR A 120 -4.22 2.21 -15.88
N ALA A 121 -4.38 3.51 -16.17
CA ALA A 121 -5.68 4.05 -16.56
C ALA A 121 -6.22 3.39 -17.84
N GLU A 122 -5.33 3.06 -18.79
CA GLU A 122 -5.65 2.38 -20.04
C GLU A 122 -6.21 0.98 -19.77
N ASN A 123 -5.50 0.19 -18.97
CA ASN A 123 -5.88 -1.19 -18.65
C ASN A 123 -7.18 -1.25 -17.82
N VAL A 124 -7.43 -0.24 -16.99
CA VAL A 124 -8.71 -0.12 -16.28
C VAL A 124 -9.83 0.23 -17.25
N LYS A 125 -9.62 1.19 -18.15
CA LYS A 125 -10.63 1.60 -19.16
C LYS A 125 -10.96 0.51 -20.17
N SER A 126 -9.97 -0.30 -20.57
CA SER A 126 -10.18 -1.46 -21.45
C SER A 126 -10.88 -2.61 -20.73
N GLY A 127 -10.81 -2.64 -19.39
CA GLY A 127 -11.33 -3.72 -18.56
C GLY A 127 -10.37 -4.90 -18.40
N ASP A 128 -9.13 -4.77 -18.83
CA ASP A 128 -8.08 -5.80 -18.65
C ASP A 128 -7.64 -5.88 -17.19
N TYR A 129 -7.46 -4.72 -16.53
CA TYR A 129 -7.18 -4.66 -15.10
C TYR A 129 -8.46 -4.78 -14.27
N LYS A 130 -8.61 -5.91 -13.58
CA LYS A 130 -9.87 -6.30 -12.90
C LYS A 130 -10.07 -5.66 -11.52
N VAL A 131 -8.99 -5.20 -10.87
CA VAL A 131 -9.08 -4.62 -9.52
C VAL A 131 -9.43 -3.13 -9.61
N SER A 132 -10.64 -2.86 -10.05
CA SER A 132 -11.18 -1.50 -10.18
C SER A 132 -12.67 -1.50 -9.92
N ARG A 133 -13.18 -0.38 -9.41
CA ARG A 133 -14.61 -0.14 -9.28
C ARG A 133 -14.93 1.36 -9.41
N PRO A 134 -16.15 1.72 -9.83
CA PRO A 134 -16.53 3.11 -9.97
C PRO A 134 -16.72 3.78 -8.60
N PHE A 135 -16.50 5.09 -8.56
CA PHE A 135 -17.03 5.93 -7.50
C PHE A 135 -18.50 6.24 -7.78
N ASN A 136 -19.31 6.18 -6.74
CA ASN A 136 -20.74 6.45 -6.84
C ASN A 136 -21.10 7.69 -6.02
N ILE A 137 -21.95 8.55 -6.56
CA ILE A 137 -22.55 9.67 -5.85
C ILE A 137 -23.91 9.22 -5.35
N CYS A 138 -24.09 9.21 -4.01
CA CYS A 138 -25.34 8.83 -3.37
C CYS A 138 -26.07 10.07 -2.88
N TYR A 139 -27.35 10.22 -3.24
CA TYR A 139 -28.19 11.32 -2.79
C TYR A 139 -29.66 10.89 -2.64
N LYS A 140 -30.42 11.68 -1.88
CA LYS A 140 -31.89 11.58 -1.82
C LYS A 140 -32.49 12.61 -2.78
N GLU A 141 -33.24 12.18 -3.79
CA GLU A 141 -33.77 13.03 -4.84
C GLU A 141 -34.68 14.13 -4.29
N ASP A 142 -35.53 13.81 -3.30
CA ASP A 142 -36.45 14.73 -2.61
C ASP A 142 -35.77 15.74 -1.67
N LYS A 143 -34.46 15.57 -1.44
CA LYS A 143 -33.66 16.41 -0.53
C LYS A 143 -32.62 17.27 -1.24
N LEU A 144 -32.45 17.12 -2.54
CA LEU A 144 -31.47 17.89 -3.33
C LEU A 144 -31.88 19.34 -3.41
N SER A 145 -31.04 20.24 -2.89
CA SER A 145 -31.11 21.68 -3.20
C SER A 145 -30.61 21.95 -4.61
N ASP A 146 -30.84 23.16 -5.12
CA ASP A 146 -30.33 23.54 -6.43
C ASP A 146 -28.80 23.60 -6.48
N ILE A 147 -28.16 23.94 -5.34
CA ILE A 147 -26.69 23.90 -5.18
C ILE A 147 -26.18 22.46 -5.29
N ASP A 148 -26.84 21.49 -4.68
CA ASP A 148 -26.45 20.08 -4.75
C ASP A 148 -26.54 19.57 -6.20
N LYS A 149 -27.60 19.93 -6.92
CA LYS A 149 -27.79 19.56 -8.33
C LYS A 149 -26.70 20.18 -9.21
N ASP A 150 -26.35 21.44 -8.98
CA ASP A 150 -25.31 22.14 -9.71
C ASP A 150 -23.94 21.50 -9.44
N PHE A 151 -23.63 21.16 -8.19
CA PHE A 151 -22.40 20.47 -7.83
C PHE A 151 -22.29 19.08 -8.48
N ILE A 152 -23.36 18.29 -8.46
CA ILE A 152 -23.39 16.99 -9.15
C ILE A 152 -23.19 17.18 -10.66
N SER A 153 -23.85 18.17 -11.25
CA SER A 153 -23.68 18.53 -12.66
C SER A 153 -22.23 18.90 -12.97
N PHE A 154 -21.59 19.69 -12.11
CA PHE A 154 -20.17 20.03 -12.26
C PHE A 154 -19.30 18.79 -12.21
N ILE A 155 -19.46 17.90 -11.20
CA ILE A 155 -18.68 16.65 -11.11
C ILE A 155 -18.82 15.84 -12.41
N MET A 156 -20.00 15.76 -12.98
CA MET A 156 -20.28 15.00 -14.20
C MET A 156 -19.94 15.77 -15.49
N SER A 157 -19.52 17.04 -15.40
CA SER A 157 -19.10 17.84 -16.55
C SER A 157 -17.69 17.45 -17.01
N LYS A 158 -17.34 17.90 -18.23
CA LYS A 158 -15.99 17.73 -18.77
C LYS A 158 -14.92 18.34 -17.86
N GLU A 159 -15.19 19.50 -17.31
CA GLU A 159 -14.30 20.22 -16.40
C GLU A 159 -14.13 19.45 -15.08
N GLY A 160 -15.21 18.95 -14.49
CA GLY A 160 -15.18 18.13 -13.29
C GLY A 160 -14.41 16.82 -13.52
N GLN A 161 -14.64 16.15 -14.64
CA GLN A 161 -13.92 14.92 -15.00
C GLN A 161 -12.44 15.19 -15.30
N GLN A 162 -12.08 16.37 -15.79
CA GLN A 162 -10.70 16.78 -15.93
C GLN A 162 -10.01 16.92 -14.56
N VAL A 163 -10.67 17.55 -13.58
CA VAL A 163 -10.16 17.64 -12.20
C VAL A 163 -9.91 16.25 -11.60
N ILE A 164 -10.82 15.30 -11.83
CA ILE A 164 -10.66 13.90 -11.39
C ILE A 164 -9.40 13.28 -12.02
N SER A 165 -9.22 13.46 -13.31
CA SER A 165 -8.07 12.93 -14.05
C SER A 165 -6.75 13.59 -13.62
N ASP A 166 -6.74 14.89 -13.39
CA ASP A 166 -5.55 15.65 -12.92
C ASP A 166 -5.11 15.22 -11.52
N ASN A 167 -6.02 14.64 -10.74
CA ASN A 167 -5.71 14.05 -9.44
C ASN A 167 -5.38 12.54 -9.49
N GLY A 168 -5.08 12.00 -10.68
CA GLY A 168 -4.60 10.63 -10.86
C GLY A 168 -5.71 9.56 -10.82
N TYR A 169 -6.98 9.96 -10.84
CA TYR A 169 -8.11 9.04 -10.96
C TYR A 169 -8.56 8.94 -12.43
N ILE A 170 -9.44 8.00 -12.69
CA ILE A 170 -9.92 7.76 -14.07
C ILE A 170 -11.25 8.45 -14.23
N GLY A 171 -11.25 9.54 -15.05
CA GLY A 171 -12.46 10.24 -15.42
C GLY A 171 -13.37 9.38 -16.32
N ASP A 172 -14.69 9.61 -16.23
CA ASP A 172 -15.66 9.04 -17.16
C ASP A 172 -15.66 9.87 -18.47
N ASP A 173 -15.76 9.20 -19.61
CA ASP A 173 -15.78 9.87 -20.93
C ASP A 173 -17.13 10.56 -21.23
N CYS A 174 -17.88 10.97 -20.23
CA CYS A 174 -19.16 11.71 -20.32
C CYS A 174 -20.22 11.12 -21.29
N LYS A 175 -20.00 9.92 -21.82
CA LYS A 175 -20.88 9.28 -22.79
C LYS A 175 -21.92 8.33 -22.18
N ARG A 176 -21.87 8.13 -20.84
CA ARG A 176 -22.72 7.15 -20.17
C ARG A 176 -23.49 7.73 -18.99
N GLN A 177 -24.23 8.82 -19.24
CA GLN A 177 -25.32 9.18 -18.31
C GLN A 177 -26.46 8.18 -18.46
N ARG A 178 -26.35 6.99 -17.88
CA ARG A 178 -27.51 6.20 -17.50
C ARG A 178 -27.81 6.50 -16.05
N LEU A 179 -28.72 7.43 -15.84
CA LEU A 179 -29.44 7.55 -14.59
C LEU A 179 -30.18 6.21 -14.41
N HIS A 180 -29.67 5.31 -13.58
CA HIS A 180 -30.47 4.21 -13.10
C HIS A 180 -31.50 4.82 -12.13
N ARG A 181 -32.71 5.07 -12.65
CA ARG A 181 -33.89 5.28 -11.82
C ARG A 181 -34.25 3.91 -11.23
N SER A 182 -34.06 3.77 -9.95
CA SER A 182 -34.69 2.70 -9.15
C SER A 182 -35.98 3.23 -8.56
#